data_4759bdd369aa72495fb37250134c312e
#
_entry.id   4759bdd369aa72495fb37250134c312e
#
_cell.length_a   1.000
_cell.length_b   1.000
_cell.length_c   1.000
_cell.angle_alpha   90.00
_cell.angle_beta   90.00
_cell.angle_gamma   90.00
#
_symmetry.space_group_name_H-M   'P 1'
#
loop_
_entity.id
_entity.type
_entity.pdbx_description
1 polymer ?
#
loop_
_entity_poly.entity_id
_entity_poly.type
_entity_poly.pdbx_seq_one_letter_code
_entity_poly.pdbx_strand_id
1 'polypeptide(L)'
;MVAETCIPVKAFCGHVLALRGQCDYVFIPAIRSMTPRVFNCSKFLGLPDMVRAACPDAPPILDVDIDVNQGRHELYQAIYRLARPFTWNPVRVKKATVLALEANRAYVEQMSQQRQIPPEALGPLLPAGDGREAPPSLAAGQAPSNGGHRLTLALIGHPYVIYDDYITHRLLSRLQGMGVDVVTPEMVPEAALEAAIA
;
A
#
# COMPACT_ATOMS: atom_id res chain seq x y z
N MET A 1 24.77 3.03 6.42
CA MET A 1 23.51 3.84 6.51
C MET A 1 23.46 4.73 5.29
N VAL A 2 22.38 4.70 4.51
CA VAL A 2 22.24 5.53 3.30
C VAL A 2 21.87 6.94 3.74
N ALA A 3 22.87 7.79 3.98
CA ALA A 3 22.66 9.10 4.59
C ALA A 3 21.87 10.08 3.68
N GLU A 4 21.95 9.91 2.37
CA GLU A 4 21.41 10.85 1.38
C GLU A 4 20.18 10.33 0.61
N THR A 5 19.42 9.38 1.18
CA THR A 5 18.18 8.92 0.57
C THR A 5 16.96 9.64 1.15
N CYS A 6 15.84 9.63 0.42
CA CYS A 6 14.60 10.23 0.87
C CYS A 6 14.03 9.54 2.13
N ILE A 7 13.30 10.29 2.95
CA ILE A 7 12.70 9.81 4.20
C ILE A 7 11.86 8.53 4.00
N PRO A 8 11.02 8.40 2.96
CA PRO A 8 10.25 7.18 2.74
C PRO A 8 11.09 5.92 2.62
N VAL A 9 12.23 5.97 1.93
CA VAL A 9 13.12 4.81 1.82
C VAL A 9 13.75 4.47 3.16
N LYS A 10 14.11 5.47 3.97
CA LYS A 10 14.65 5.26 5.32
C LYS A 10 13.62 4.61 6.23
N ALA A 11 12.37 5.10 6.22
CA ALA A 11 11.27 4.52 6.98
C ALA A 11 10.99 3.08 6.53
N PHE A 12 10.97 2.84 5.21
CA PHE A 12 10.79 1.51 4.65
C PHE A 12 11.86 0.52 5.13
N CYS A 13 13.13 0.92 5.11
CA CYS A 13 14.22 0.09 5.66
C CYS A 13 14.01 -0.20 7.16
N GLY A 14 13.53 0.79 7.91
CA GLY A 14 13.19 0.62 9.33
C GLY A 14 12.09 -0.43 9.54
N HIS A 15 11.01 -0.38 8.74
CA HIS A 15 9.94 -1.38 8.77
C HIS A 15 10.44 -2.77 8.41
N VAL A 16 11.28 -2.90 7.38
CA VAL A 16 11.86 -4.20 6.99
C VAL A 16 12.73 -4.78 8.11
N LEU A 17 13.56 -3.96 8.74
CA LEU A 17 14.40 -4.41 9.87
C LEU A 17 13.56 -4.81 11.10
N ALA A 18 12.44 -4.14 11.33
CA ALA A 18 11.52 -4.50 12.41
C ALA A 18 10.88 -5.88 12.20
N LEU A 19 10.80 -6.40 10.96
CA LEU A 19 10.30 -7.74 10.66
C LEU A 19 11.34 -8.85 10.87
N ARG A 20 12.55 -8.51 11.24
CA ARG A 20 13.61 -9.49 11.50
C ARG A 20 13.18 -10.53 12.56
N GLY A 21 13.26 -11.80 12.20
CA GLY A 21 12.85 -12.91 13.07
C GLY A 21 11.32 -13.04 13.28
N GLN A 22 10.52 -12.24 12.57
CA GLN A 22 9.05 -12.30 12.65
C GLN A 22 8.41 -12.93 11.42
N CYS A 23 9.16 -13.11 10.32
CA CYS A 23 8.66 -13.71 9.09
C CYS A 23 9.79 -14.44 8.35
N ASP A 24 9.41 -15.44 7.54
CA ASP A 24 10.34 -16.23 6.72
C ASP A 24 10.80 -15.46 5.48
N TYR A 25 9.92 -14.59 4.95
CA TYR A 25 10.17 -13.78 3.76
C TYR A 25 9.52 -12.41 3.89
N VAL A 26 10.15 -11.42 3.26
CA VAL A 26 9.57 -10.10 3.03
C VAL A 26 9.33 -9.92 1.53
N PHE A 27 8.12 -9.56 1.13
CA PHE A 27 7.80 -9.24 -0.27
C PHE A 27 8.05 -7.76 -0.55
N ILE A 28 8.95 -7.47 -1.48
CA ILE A 28 9.30 -6.10 -1.90
C ILE A 28 9.28 -6.04 -3.43
N PRO A 29 8.20 -5.55 -4.05
CA PRO A 29 8.14 -5.42 -5.51
C PRO A 29 9.03 -4.28 -6.03
N ALA A 30 9.67 -4.49 -7.18
CA ALA A 30 10.29 -3.46 -7.98
C ALA A 30 9.25 -2.90 -8.96
N ILE A 31 8.63 -1.76 -8.63
CA ILE A 31 7.52 -1.23 -9.42
C ILE A 31 8.05 -0.17 -10.40
N ARG A 32 8.17 -0.54 -11.68
CA ARG A 32 8.57 0.37 -12.77
C ARG A 32 7.41 1.19 -13.25
N SER A 33 6.31 0.52 -13.60
CA SER A 33 5.13 1.15 -14.16
C SER A 33 3.89 0.33 -13.82
N MET A 34 2.84 1.00 -13.39
CA MET A 34 1.51 0.43 -13.17
C MET A 34 0.51 0.89 -14.23
N THR A 35 0.82 1.98 -14.93
CA THR A 35 0.01 2.56 -15.99
C THR A 35 0.86 2.74 -17.25
N PRO A 36 0.34 2.44 -18.45
CA PRO A 36 1.10 2.59 -19.69
C PRO A 36 1.72 3.98 -19.84
N ARG A 37 3.01 4.02 -20.18
CA ARG A 37 3.81 5.25 -20.38
C ARG A 37 4.04 6.11 -19.12
N VAL A 38 3.60 5.66 -17.96
CA VAL A 38 3.85 6.33 -16.67
C VAL A 38 4.87 5.51 -15.89
N PHE A 39 5.99 6.13 -15.52
CA PHE A 39 7.06 5.47 -14.79
C PHE A 39 7.14 6.00 -13.37
N ASN A 40 7.36 5.12 -12.43
CA ASN A 40 7.61 5.47 -11.05
C ASN A 40 9.03 6.03 -10.86
N CYS A 41 9.29 6.62 -9.71
CA CYS A 41 10.62 7.13 -9.40
C CYS A 41 11.64 5.97 -9.31
N SER A 42 12.90 6.26 -9.60
CA SER A 42 13.99 5.28 -9.59
C SER A 42 14.16 4.55 -8.26
N LYS A 43 13.68 5.13 -7.16
CA LYS A 43 13.74 4.51 -5.82
C LYS A 43 12.78 3.32 -5.70
N PHE A 44 11.61 3.38 -6.34
CA PHE A 44 10.70 2.23 -6.41
C PHE A 44 11.23 1.11 -7.29
N LEU A 45 11.95 1.45 -8.36
CA LEU A 45 12.58 0.45 -9.20
C LEU A 45 13.65 -0.35 -8.45
N GLY A 46 14.52 0.36 -7.76
CA GLY A 46 15.67 -0.22 -7.08
C GLY A 46 15.41 -0.58 -5.62
N LEU A 47 14.16 -0.52 -5.15
CA LEU A 47 13.87 -0.69 -3.73
C LEU A 47 14.34 -2.03 -3.15
N PRO A 48 14.11 -3.20 -3.79
CA PRO A 48 14.61 -4.47 -3.28
C PRO A 48 16.14 -4.49 -3.15
N ASP A 49 16.86 -3.97 -4.14
CA ASP A 49 18.32 -3.95 -4.13
C ASP A 49 18.88 -2.95 -3.12
N MET A 50 18.21 -1.82 -2.96
CA MET A 50 18.55 -0.85 -1.92
C MET A 50 18.40 -1.46 -0.53
N VAL A 51 17.32 -2.21 -0.29
CA VAL A 51 17.10 -2.88 1.00
C VAL A 51 18.15 -3.99 1.22
N ARG A 52 18.46 -4.81 0.21
CA ARG A 52 19.54 -5.82 0.31
C ARG A 52 20.88 -5.19 0.68
N ALA A 53 21.19 -4.04 0.07
CA ALA A 53 22.44 -3.34 0.33
C ALA A 53 22.48 -2.63 1.69
N ALA A 54 21.37 -2.03 2.10
CA ALA A 54 21.30 -1.21 3.32
C ALA A 54 20.96 -2.01 4.59
N CYS A 55 20.27 -3.15 4.44
CA CYS A 55 19.73 -3.95 5.53
C CYS A 55 20.19 -5.41 5.41
N PRO A 56 21.46 -5.73 5.64
CA PRO A 56 22.00 -7.10 5.48
C PRO A 56 21.33 -8.12 6.41
N ASP A 57 20.76 -7.65 7.51
CA ASP A 57 20.05 -8.48 8.49
C ASP A 57 18.55 -8.61 8.20
N ALA A 58 18.06 -8.11 7.06
CA ALA A 58 16.66 -8.23 6.66
C ALA A 58 16.26 -9.71 6.44
N PRO A 59 14.99 -10.08 6.62
CA PRO A 59 14.50 -11.38 6.17
C PRO A 59 14.74 -11.56 4.67
N PRO A 60 14.83 -12.81 4.17
CA PRO A 60 14.95 -13.09 2.74
C PRO A 60 13.90 -12.35 1.92
N ILE A 61 14.34 -11.64 0.88
CA ILE A 61 13.47 -10.78 0.07
C ILE A 61 12.93 -11.56 -1.11
N LEU A 62 11.60 -11.62 -1.21
CA LEU A 62 10.90 -12.00 -2.42
C LEU A 62 10.62 -10.73 -3.21
N ASP A 63 11.17 -10.65 -4.40
CA ASP A 63 10.95 -9.52 -5.30
C ASP A 63 10.34 -9.95 -6.63
N VAL A 64 9.70 -9.02 -7.26
CA VAL A 64 9.12 -9.14 -8.60
C VAL A 64 9.23 -7.80 -9.32
N ASP A 65 9.65 -7.84 -10.57
CA ASP A 65 9.69 -6.67 -11.43
C ASP A 65 8.30 -6.47 -12.07
N ILE A 66 7.67 -5.33 -11.81
CA ILE A 66 6.34 -4.99 -12.29
C ILE A 66 6.46 -3.83 -13.28
N ASP A 67 6.24 -4.13 -14.56
CA ASP A 67 6.26 -3.16 -15.65
C ASP A 67 5.18 -3.49 -16.67
N VAL A 68 4.07 -2.76 -16.66
CA VAL A 68 2.95 -2.98 -17.57
C VAL A 68 3.30 -2.65 -19.03
N ASN A 69 4.40 -1.90 -19.29
CA ASN A 69 4.85 -1.57 -20.64
C ASN A 69 5.53 -2.77 -21.36
N GLN A 70 5.99 -3.78 -20.61
CA GLN A 70 6.59 -4.99 -21.18
C GLN A 70 5.55 -6.01 -21.64
N GLY A 71 4.27 -5.75 -21.38
CA GLY A 71 3.17 -6.58 -21.81
C GLY A 71 2.82 -7.71 -20.84
N ARG A 72 1.68 -8.37 -21.14
CA ARG A 72 1.09 -9.38 -20.24
C ARG A 72 1.97 -10.62 -20.03
N HIS A 73 2.74 -11.00 -21.05
CA HIS A 73 3.57 -12.20 -20.98
C HIS A 73 4.66 -12.07 -19.90
N GLU A 74 5.36 -10.95 -19.87
CA GLU A 74 6.41 -10.67 -18.89
C GLU A 74 5.82 -10.60 -17.47
N LEU A 75 4.66 -9.99 -17.31
CA LEU A 75 3.96 -9.94 -16.03
C LEU A 75 3.61 -11.36 -15.54
N TYR A 76 3.10 -12.24 -16.40
CA TYR A 76 2.84 -13.63 -16.03
C TYR A 76 4.11 -14.38 -15.65
N GLN A 77 5.20 -14.21 -16.37
CA GLN A 77 6.48 -14.81 -16.02
C GLN A 77 6.99 -14.32 -14.65
N ALA A 78 6.84 -13.02 -14.37
CA ALA A 78 7.20 -12.43 -13.09
C ALA A 78 6.39 -13.05 -11.93
N ILE A 79 5.07 -13.20 -12.10
CA ILE A 79 4.18 -13.85 -11.12
C ILE A 79 4.59 -15.32 -10.90
N TYR A 80 4.91 -16.05 -11.97
CA TYR A 80 5.37 -17.43 -11.86
C TYR A 80 6.70 -17.55 -11.12
N ARG A 81 7.64 -16.65 -11.39
CA ARG A 81 8.91 -16.60 -10.65
C ARG A 81 8.70 -16.34 -9.16
N LEU A 82 7.83 -15.39 -8.82
CA LEU A 82 7.45 -15.09 -7.44
C LEU A 82 6.80 -16.28 -6.74
N ALA A 83 6.03 -17.10 -7.44
CA ALA A 83 5.33 -18.24 -6.86
C ALA A 83 6.23 -19.46 -6.59
N ARG A 84 7.42 -19.55 -7.20
CA ARG A 84 8.31 -20.73 -7.13
C ARG A 84 8.67 -21.18 -5.72
N PRO A 85 8.94 -20.31 -4.74
CA PRO A 85 9.21 -20.74 -3.37
C PRO A 85 8.03 -21.49 -2.73
N PHE A 86 6.81 -21.28 -3.23
CA PHE A 86 5.58 -21.82 -2.65
C PHE A 86 4.99 -22.99 -3.48
N THR A 87 5.06 -22.90 -4.82
CA THR A 87 4.46 -23.91 -5.69
C THR A 87 4.96 -23.82 -7.14
N TRP A 88 5.07 -24.98 -7.77
CA TRP A 88 5.35 -25.12 -9.22
C TRP A 88 4.07 -25.36 -10.04
N ASN A 89 2.91 -25.51 -9.38
CA ASN A 89 1.66 -25.83 -10.05
C ASN A 89 1.04 -24.58 -10.67
N PRO A 90 0.96 -24.51 -12.05
CA PRO A 90 0.45 -23.35 -12.76
C PRO A 90 -1.02 -23.05 -12.44
N VAL A 91 -1.82 -24.07 -12.18
CA VAL A 91 -3.24 -23.89 -11.87
C VAL A 91 -3.41 -23.19 -10.51
N ARG A 92 -2.58 -23.56 -9.51
CA ARG A 92 -2.58 -22.91 -8.20
C ARG A 92 -2.13 -21.45 -8.32
N VAL A 93 -1.08 -21.17 -9.09
CA VAL A 93 -0.60 -19.80 -9.33
C VAL A 93 -1.69 -18.95 -9.98
N LYS A 94 -2.33 -19.45 -11.05
CA LYS A 94 -3.43 -18.75 -11.71
C LYS A 94 -4.58 -18.46 -10.73
N LYS A 95 -5.00 -19.44 -9.95
CA LYS A 95 -6.07 -19.26 -8.95
C LYS A 95 -5.70 -18.19 -7.91
N ALA A 96 -4.49 -18.24 -7.36
CA ALA A 96 -4.00 -17.23 -6.41
C ALA A 96 -3.97 -15.83 -7.02
N THR A 97 -3.54 -15.70 -8.29
CA THR A 97 -3.53 -14.43 -9.00
C THR A 97 -4.94 -13.85 -9.16
N VAL A 98 -5.93 -14.68 -9.53
CA VAL A 98 -7.33 -14.24 -9.64
C VAL A 98 -7.84 -13.74 -8.30
N LEU A 99 -7.65 -14.53 -7.23
CA LEU A 99 -8.08 -14.14 -5.89
C LEU A 99 -7.41 -12.83 -5.42
N ALA A 100 -6.13 -12.64 -5.72
CA ALA A 100 -5.43 -11.40 -5.38
C ALA A 100 -5.99 -10.18 -6.15
N LEU A 101 -6.35 -10.35 -7.42
CA LEU A 101 -6.99 -9.29 -8.19
C LEU A 101 -8.40 -8.95 -7.68
N GLU A 102 -9.17 -9.96 -7.28
CA GLU A 102 -10.49 -9.75 -6.67
C GLU A 102 -10.38 -9.02 -5.33
N ALA A 103 -9.43 -9.43 -4.47
CA ALA A 103 -9.16 -8.75 -3.20
C ALA A 103 -8.73 -7.28 -3.43
N ASN A 104 -7.87 -7.02 -4.41
CA ASN A 104 -7.48 -5.66 -4.74
C ASN A 104 -8.64 -4.81 -5.23
N ARG A 105 -9.55 -5.37 -6.06
CA ARG A 105 -10.76 -4.64 -6.50
C ARG A 105 -11.66 -4.30 -5.32
N ALA A 106 -11.90 -5.27 -4.43
CA ALA A 106 -12.69 -5.04 -3.22
C ALA A 106 -12.07 -3.95 -2.32
N TYR A 107 -10.74 -3.95 -2.18
CA TYR A 107 -10.00 -2.94 -1.43
C TYR A 107 -10.19 -1.53 -2.03
N VAL A 108 -10.01 -1.38 -3.35
CA VAL A 108 -10.20 -0.10 -4.04
C VAL A 108 -11.65 0.38 -3.93
N GLU A 109 -12.61 -0.54 -4.04
CA GLU A 109 -14.04 -0.22 -3.89
C GLU A 109 -14.38 0.28 -2.49
N GLN A 110 -13.84 -0.34 -1.45
CA GLN A 110 -14.05 0.11 -0.07
C GLN A 110 -13.46 1.51 0.17
N MET A 111 -12.28 1.79 -0.35
CA MET A 111 -11.71 3.12 -0.24
C MET A 111 -12.52 4.18 -0.98
N SER A 112 -12.89 3.91 -2.23
CA SER A 112 -13.55 4.91 -3.09
C SER A 112 -15.05 5.10 -2.80
N GLN A 113 -15.79 4.02 -2.54
CA GLN A 113 -17.24 4.09 -2.30
C GLN A 113 -17.59 4.32 -0.82
N GLN A 114 -16.85 3.67 0.10
CA GLN A 114 -17.10 3.77 1.53
C GLN A 114 -16.23 4.81 2.23
N ARG A 115 -15.36 5.49 1.49
CA ARG A 115 -14.42 6.50 1.99
C ARG A 115 -13.58 6.01 3.17
N GLN A 116 -13.19 4.75 3.12
CA GLN A 116 -12.35 4.15 4.16
C GLN A 116 -10.88 4.47 3.91
N ILE A 117 -10.13 4.65 4.99
CA ILE A 117 -8.67 4.72 4.90
C ILE A 117 -8.06 3.32 4.70
N PRO A 118 -6.82 3.21 4.15
CA PRO A 118 -6.20 1.93 3.84
C PRO A 118 -6.25 0.87 4.95
N PRO A 119 -5.97 1.18 6.23
CA PRO A 119 -6.07 0.18 7.30
C PRO A 119 -7.49 -0.37 7.50
N GLU A 120 -8.51 0.48 7.37
CA GLU A 120 -9.91 0.09 7.53
C GLU A 120 -10.39 -0.76 6.34
N ALA A 121 -10.03 -0.36 5.12
CA ALA A 121 -10.36 -1.08 3.90
C ALA A 121 -9.66 -2.45 3.81
N LEU A 122 -8.47 -2.58 4.40
CA LEU A 122 -7.70 -3.82 4.38
C LEU A 122 -8.19 -4.83 5.42
N GLY A 123 -8.67 -4.37 6.58
CA GLY A 123 -9.06 -5.22 7.70
C GLY A 123 -9.98 -6.38 7.31
N PRO A 124 -11.11 -6.15 6.61
CA PRO A 124 -12.03 -7.20 6.19
C PRO A 124 -11.47 -8.21 5.18
N LEU A 125 -10.39 -7.85 4.48
CA LEU A 125 -9.76 -8.66 3.43
C LEU A 125 -8.64 -9.55 3.97
N LEU A 126 -8.19 -9.32 5.20
CA LEU A 126 -7.19 -10.15 5.86
C LEU A 126 -7.83 -11.44 6.39
N PRO A 127 -7.14 -12.60 6.29
CA PRO A 127 -7.64 -13.83 6.86
C PRO A 127 -7.85 -13.68 8.36
N ALA A 128 -9.02 -14.07 8.84
CA ALA A 128 -9.29 -14.14 10.26
C ALA A 128 -8.36 -15.18 10.90
N GLY A 129 -7.46 -14.75 11.80
CA GLY A 129 -6.81 -15.73 12.66
C GLY A 129 -5.32 -15.63 12.96
N ASP A 130 -4.59 -14.61 12.56
CA ASP A 130 -3.18 -14.52 12.97
C ASP A 130 -2.91 -13.64 14.21
N GLY A 131 -3.95 -13.42 15.02
CA GLY A 131 -3.82 -12.77 16.34
C GLY A 131 -3.30 -11.32 16.31
N ARG A 132 -3.14 -10.76 15.12
CA ARG A 132 -2.84 -9.34 15.00
C ARG A 132 -4.12 -8.57 15.28
N GLU A 133 -4.13 -7.82 16.36
CA GLU A 133 -5.16 -6.79 16.51
C GLU A 133 -5.18 -5.96 15.23
N ALA A 134 -6.36 -5.86 14.61
CA ALA A 134 -6.56 -4.89 13.54
C ALA A 134 -6.00 -3.55 14.06
N PRO A 135 -5.20 -2.82 13.27
CA PRO A 135 -4.75 -1.50 13.69
C PRO A 135 -5.99 -0.77 14.17
N PRO A 136 -5.90 -0.05 15.31
CA PRO A 136 -7.06 0.57 15.92
C PRO A 136 -7.78 1.31 14.81
N SER A 137 -9.01 0.87 14.52
CA SER A 137 -9.88 1.55 13.57
C SER A 137 -9.82 3.03 13.97
N LEU A 138 -9.36 3.88 13.09
CA LEU A 138 -9.53 5.30 13.23
C LEU A 138 -11.03 5.58 12.99
N ALA A 139 -11.86 4.78 13.71
CA ALA A 139 -13.28 4.90 13.69
C ALA A 139 -13.58 6.39 13.81
N ALA A 140 -14.29 6.89 12.82
CA ALA A 140 -14.76 8.25 12.78
C ALA A 140 -15.14 8.65 14.21
N GLY A 141 -14.23 9.36 14.87
CA GLY A 141 -14.45 9.76 16.25
C GLY A 141 -15.83 10.37 16.25
N GLN A 142 -16.71 9.89 17.12
CA GLN A 142 -18.02 10.49 17.29
C GLN A 142 -17.76 11.94 17.69
N ALA A 143 -17.62 12.77 16.65
CA ALA A 143 -17.47 14.18 16.87
C ALA A 143 -18.74 14.67 17.57
N PRO A 144 -18.63 15.55 18.55
CA PRO A 144 -19.78 16.12 19.23
C PRO A 144 -20.74 16.63 18.17
N SER A 145 -21.98 16.18 18.21
CA SER A 145 -23.09 16.55 17.32
C SER A 145 -23.55 17.98 17.62
N ASN A 146 -22.64 18.94 17.50
CA ASN A 146 -23.01 20.34 17.44
C ASN A 146 -23.41 20.61 15.99
N GLY A 147 -24.67 20.94 15.72
CA GLY A 147 -25.30 21.14 14.43
C GLY A 147 -24.68 22.21 13.51
N GLY A 148 -23.38 22.30 13.47
CA GLY A 148 -22.59 23.16 12.59
C GLY A 148 -22.08 22.41 11.37
N HIS A 149 -21.86 23.10 10.29
CA HIS A 149 -21.19 22.61 9.07
C HIS A 149 -19.86 21.96 9.45
N ARG A 150 -19.71 20.64 9.20
CA ARG A 150 -18.43 19.96 9.35
C ARG A 150 -17.48 20.47 8.26
N LEU A 151 -16.30 20.88 8.67
CA LEU A 151 -15.26 21.25 7.72
C LEU A 151 -14.79 19.98 6.99
N THR A 152 -14.80 20.00 5.66
CA THR A 152 -14.20 18.94 4.84
C THR A 152 -12.86 19.42 4.33
N LEU A 153 -11.79 18.65 4.57
CA LEU A 153 -10.43 18.93 4.14
C LEU A 153 -9.97 17.87 3.15
N ALA A 154 -9.53 18.29 1.96
CA ALA A 154 -8.82 17.42 1.04
C ALA A 154 -7.34 17.36 1.44
N LEU A 155 -6.86 16.17 1.78
CA LEU A 155 -5.47 15.91 2.11
C LEU A 155 -4.79 15.24 0.94
N ILE A 156 -3.92 15.97 0.24
CA ILE A 156 -3.24 15.52 -0.98
C ILE A 156 -1.77 15.25 -0.67
N GLY A 157 -1.32 14.05 -1.00
CA GLY A 157 0.06 13.62 -0.81
C GLY A 157 0.24 12.17 -1.22
N HIS A 158 1.48 11.68 -1.16
CA HIS A 158 1.71 10.24 -1.34
C HIS A 158 1.16 9.45 -0.15
N PRO A 159 0.69 8.20 -0.35
CA PRO A 159 0.10 7.37 0.72
C PRO A 159 1.00 7.26 1.97
N TYR A 160 2.30 7.08 1.79
CA TYR A 160 3.24 7.01 2.92
C TYR A 160 3.41 8.34 3.67
N VAL A 161 3.07 9.48 3.05
CA VAL A 161 3.07 10.78 3.73
C VAL A 161 1.74 11.02 4.44
N ILE A 162 0.63 10.45 3.93
CA ILE A 162 -0.70 10.65 4.50
C ILE A 162 -0.95 9.68 5.65
N TYR A 163 -0.62 8.39 5.47
CA TYR A 163 -1.07 7.30 6.34
C TYR A 163 -0.03 6.77 7.31
N ASP A 164 1.23 7.16 7.20
CA ASP A 164 2.24 6.77 8.19
C ASP A 164 2.19 7.72 9.41
N ASP A 165 1.74 7.21 10.53
CA ASP A 165 1.55 7.97 11.77
C ASP A 165 2.83 8.58 12.31
N TYR A 166 3.97 7.94 12.08
CA TYR A 166 5.26 8.46 12.53
C TYR A 166 5.71 9.66 11.69
N ILE A 167 5.61 9.53 10.35
CA ILE A 167 6.01 10.60 9.41
C ILE A 167 5.09 11.82 9.56
N THR A 168 3.79 11.60 9.73
CA THR A 168 2.78 12.68 9.79
C THR A 168 2.51 13.19 11.20
N HIS A 169 3.16 12.63 12.23
CA HIS A 169 2.81 12.93 13.61
C HIS A 169 1.31 12.75 13.92
N ARG A 170 0.71 11.68 13.38
CA ARG A 170 -0.72 11.34 13.52
C ARG A 170 -1.66 12.44 12.98
N LEU A 171 -1.32 13.02 11.84
CA LEU A 171 -2.10 14.12 11.26
C LEU A 171 -3.57 13.74 11.05
N LEU A 172 -3.84 12.56 10.45
CA LEU A 172 -5.21 12.07 10.21
C LEU A 172 -6.01 11.97 11.51
N SER A 173 -5.48 11.27 12.51
CA SER A 173 -6.14 11.10 13.81
C SER A 173 -6.42 12.43 14.49
N ARG A 174 -5.51 13.39 14.36
CA ARG A 174 -5.69 14.74 14.94
C ARG A 174 -6.80 15.51 14.23
N LEU A 175 -6.84 15.51 12.90
CA LEU A 175 -7.88 16.17 12.11
C LEU A 175 -9.26 15.58 12.42
N GLN A 176 -9.36 14.25 12.47
CA GLN A 176 -10.59 13.56 12.84
C GLN A 176 -11.03 13.88 14.27
N GLY A 177 -10.08 13.91 15.22
CA GLY A 177 -10.34 14.31 16.61
C GLY A 177 -10.83 15.76 16.75
N MET A 178 -10.51 16.61 15.79
CA MET A 178 -11.02 18.00 15.71
C MET A 178 -12.38 18.07 15.00
N GLY A 179 -12.98 16.96 14.58
CA GLY A 179 -14.25 16.92 13.88
C GLY A 179 -14.18 17.33 12.40
N VAL A 180 -12.97 17.26 11.81
CA VAL A 180 -12.76 17.55 10.38
C VAL A 180 -12.99 16.27 9.58
N ASP A 181 -13.78 16.33 8.53
CA ASP A 181 -13.93 15.27 7.55
C ASP A 181 -12.76 15.33 6.57
N VAL A 182 -11.97 14.25 6.50
CA VAL A 182 -10.80 14.20 5.61
C VAL A 182 -11.12 13.37 4.38
N VAL A 183 -10.80 13.91 3.20
CA VAL A 183 -10.88 13.23 1.91
C VAL A 183 -9.47 13.11 1.34
N THR A 184 -9.09 11.91 0.91
CA THR A 184 -7.78 11.62 0.29
C THR A 184 -7.97 11.25 -1.19
N PRO A 185 -6.92 11.30 -2.02
CA PRO A 185 -7.02 10.95 -3.44
C PRO A 185 -7.61 9.56 -3.69
N GLU A 186 -7.29 8.58 -2.84
CA GLU A 186 -7.76 7.20 -2.98
C GLU A 186 -9.27 7.03 -2.74
N MET A 187 -9.88 8.01 -2.08
CA MET A 187 -11.35 8.05 -1.84
C MET A 187 -12.13 8.64 -3.03
N VAL A 188 -11.41 9.12 -4.05
CA VAL A 188 -12.05 9.69 -5.25
C VAL A 188 -12.14 8.59 -6.32
N PRO A 189 -13.35 8.30 -6.85
CA PRO A 189 -13.50 7.33 -7.92
C PRO A 189 -12.71 7.72 -9.17
N GLU A 190 -12.04 6.73 -9.79
CA GLU A 190 -11.21 6.95 -10.98
C GLU A 190 -11.95 7.67 -12.11
N ALA A 191 -13.22 7.29 -12.34
CA ALA A 191 -14.07 7.95 -13.33
C ALA A 191 -14.28 9.44 -13.08
N ALA A 192 -14.30 9.88 -11.81
CA ALA A 192 -14.41 11.30 -11.47
C ALA A 192 -13.10 12.05 -11.72
N LEU A 193 -11.95 11.38 -11.49
CA LEU A 193 -10.63 11.94 -11.82
C LEU A 193 -10.46 12.07 -13.33
N GLU A 194 -10.81 11.05 -14.11
CA GLU A 194 -10.75 11.09 -15.57
C GLU A 194 -11.63 12.20 -16.16
N ALA A 195 -12.86 12.34 -15.65
CA ALA A 195 -13.78 13.39 -16.09
C ALA A 195 -13.28 14.82 -15.77
N ALA A 196 -12.45 14.98 -14.74
CA ALA A 196 -11.90 16.28 -14.36
C ALA A 196 -10.66 16.68 -15.18
N ILE A 197 -10.03 15.72 -15.88
CA ILE A 197 -8.79 15.93 -16.67
C ILE A 197 -9.11 16.04 -18.18
N ALA A 198 -10.29 15.57 -18.60
CA ALA A 198 -10.73 15.58 -19.99
C ALA A 198 -11.17 16.99 -20.43
#